data_a6469c1f3f09000d2078cd16bacbfe81
#
_entry.id   a6469c1f3f09000d2078cd16bacbfe81
#
_cell.length_a   1.000
_cell.length_b   1.000
_cell.length_c   1.000
_cell.angle_alpha   90.00
_cell.angle_beta   90.00
_cell.angle_gamma   90.00
#
_symmetry.space_group_name_H-M   'P 1'
#
loop_
_entity.id
_entity.type
_entity.pdbx_description
1 polymer ?
#
loop_
_entity_poly.entity_id
_entity_poly.type
_entity_poly.pdbx_seq_one_letter_code
_entity_poly.pdbx_strand_id
1 'polypeptide(L)'
;MSLLYPEESRTILGLAMQLHREMGCGFKEKLYQDAFEVLLKENHILYEREKHIELVYHGIKLEHDFFYDFLIDDKIGVEIKAVTDLTGEFEAQIINYLHVSNHKLGLLVNFGQTSLEYRWYPNDRHYRTTAEIKNSLIIRAKLSSTRL
;
A
#
# COMPACT_ATOMS: atom_id res chain seq x y z
N MET A 1 -14.17 6.04 13.61
CA MET A 1 -14.40 5.41 12.31
C MET A 1 -14.20 3.90 12.42
N SER A 2 -15.12 3.15 11.87
CA SER A 2 -14.94 1.70 11.78
C SER A 2 -13.87 1.39 10.74
N LEU A 3 -13.01 0.42 11.05
CA LEU A 3 -11.98 -0.06 10.15
C LEU A 3 -12.63 -0.82 8.98
N LEU A 4 -12.22 -0.52 7.74
CA LEU A 4 -12.65 -1.29 6.58
C LEU A 4 -12.05 -2.71 6.64
N TYR A 5 -12.84 -3.69 6.21
CA TYR A 5 -12.41 -5.10 6.22
C TYR A 5 -11.81 -5.49 7.59
N PRO A 6 -12.59 -5.39 8.69
CA PRO A 6 -12.01 -5.46 10.03
C PRO A 6 -11.27 -6.76 10.33
N GLU A 7 -11.74 -7.88 9.84
CA GLU A 7 -11.10 -9.18 10.07
C GLU A 7 -9.77 -9.27 9.32
N GLU A 8 -9.80 -8.99 8.02
CA GLU A 8 -8.60 -9.01 7.18
C GLU A 8 -7.56 -8.00 7.66
N SER A 9 -8.00 -6.80 8.02
CA SER A 9 -7.12 -5.74 8.50
C SER A 9 -6.41 -6.12 9.79
N ARG A 10 -7.13 -6.68 10.74
CA ARG A 10 -6.56 -7.14 12.01
C ARG A 10 -5.55 -8.28 11.80
N THR A 11 -5.88 -9.21 10.92
CA THR A 11 -5.00 -10.33 10.61
C THR A 11 -3.70 -9.83 9.98
N ILE A 12 -3.79 -8.98 8.98
CA ILE A 12 -2.62 -8.42 8.28
C ILE A 12 -1.73 -7.63 9.24
N LEU A 13 -2.32 -6.74 10.03
CA LEU A 13 -1.57 -5.95 11.00
C LEU A 13 -0.96 -6.83 12.08
N GLY A 14 -1.69 -7.85 12.53
CA GLY A 14 -1.19 -8.82 13.50
C GLY A 14 0.04 -9.57 13.01
N LEU A 15 0.06 -9.96 11.73
CA LEU A 15 1.23 -10.59 11.11
C LEU A 15 2.42 -9.63 11.00
N ALA A 16 2.18 -8.37 10.66
CA ALA A 16 3.22 -7.36 10.64
C ALA A 16 3.82 -7.14 12.04
N MET A 17 2.99 -7.09 13.05
CA MET A 17 3.42 -6.97 14.44
C MET A 17 4.24 -8.19 14.89
N GLN A 18 3.80 -9.38 14.53
CA GLN A 18 4.54 -10.62 14.81
C GLN A 18 5.92 -10.57 14.16
N LEU A 19 5.97 -10.23 12.89
CA LEU A 19 7.22 -10.13 12.14
C LEU A 19 8.19 -9.17 12.81
N HIS A 20 7.71 -7.99 13.20
CA HIS A 20 8.54 -6.98 13.85
C HIS A 20 9.05 -7.47 15.21
N ARG A 21 8.22 -8.15 16.00
CA ARG A 21 8.65 -8.73 17.29
C ARG A 21 9.72 -9.79 17.11
N GLU A 22 9.57 -10.63 16.10
CA GLU A 22 10.48 -11.75 15.87
C GLU A 22 11.81 -11.32 15.24
N MET A 23 11.77 -10.35 14.32
CA MET A 23 12.96 -9.93 13.55
C MET A 23 13.61 -8.65 14.10
N GLY A 24 12.86 -7.78 14.74
CA GLY A 24 13.34 -6.46 15.13
C GLY A 24 13.55 -5.52 13.95
N CYS A 25 14.16 -4.36 14.23
CA CYS A 25 14.51 -3.39 13.17
C CYS A 25 15.98 -3.60 12.74
N GLY A 26 16.36 -2.95 11.63
CA GLY A 26 17.75 -2.93 11.17
C GLY A 26 18.03 -3.76 9.91
N PHE A 27 17.09 -4.56 9.47
CA PHE A 27 17.23 -5.29 8.22
C PHE A 27 16.79 -4.45 7.03
N LYS A 28 17.17 -4.86 5.83
CA LYS A 28 16.75 -4.22 4.60
C LYS A 28 15.28 -4.52 4.31
N GLU A 29 14.63 -3.61 3.60
CA GLU A 29 13.22 -3.71 3.23
C GLU A 29 12.86 -5.05 2.60
N LYS A 30 13.68 -5.53 1.67
CA LYS A 30 13.43 -6.80 0.98
C LYS A 30 13.36 -7.99 1.91
N LEU A 31 14.16 -8.00 2.98
CA LEU A 31 14.10 -9.09 3.95
C LEU A 31 12.72 -9.12 4.65
N TYR A 32 12.19 -7.97 5.00
CA TYR A 32 10.86 -7.91 5.61
C TYR A 32 9.77 -8.31 4.64
N GLN A 33 9.90 -7.96 3.36
CA GLN A 33 8.97 -8.40 2.33
C GLN A 33 8.99 -9.93 2.21
N ASP A 34 10.17 -10.52 2.15
CA ASP A 34 10.31 -11.98 2.04
C ASP A 34 9.73 -12.69 3.28
N ALA A 35 10.02 -12.17 4.48
CA ALA A 35 9.51 -12.76 5.72
C ALA A 35 7.99 -12.57 5.85
N PHE A 36 7.47 -11.44 5.43
CA PHE A 36 6.01 -11.20 5.45
C PHE A 36 5.29 -12.18 4.52
N GLU A 37 5.88 -12.46 3.37
CA GLU A 37 5.34 -13.46 2.44
C GLU A 37 5.27 -14.86 3.09
N VAL A 38 6.29 -15.24 3.85
CA VAL A 38 6.27 -16.51 4.58
C VAL A 38 5.07 -16.57 5.52
N LEU A 39 4.82 -15.50 6.27
CA LEU A 39 3.69 -15.45 7.21
C LEU A 39 2.35 -15.50 6.49
N LEU A 40 2.22 -14.82 5.34
CA LEU A 40 1.00 -14.88 4.53
C LEU A 40 0.72 -16.31 4.07
N LYS A 41 1.73 -17.01 3.59
CA LYS A 41 1.60 -18.41 3.15
C LYS A 41 1.24 -19.35 4.29
N GLU A 42 1.91 -19.22 5.43
CA GLU A 42 1.63 -20.03 6.62
C GLU A 42 0.19 -19.87 7.11
N ASN A 43 -0.38 -18.69 6.94
CA ASN A 43 -1.74 -18.39 7.38
C ASN A 43 -2.78 -18.55 6.26
N HIS A 44 -2.40 -19.09 5.12
CA HIS A 44 -3.28 -19.36 3.98
C HIS A 44 -4.04 -18.12 3.50
N ILE A 45 -3.35 -16.96 3.52
CA ILE A 45 -3.93 -15.70 3.07
C ILE A 45 -3.68 -15.53 1.57
N LEU A 46 -4.74 -15.22 0.83
CA LEU A 46 -4.64 -14.94 -0.60
C LEU A 46 -3.91 -13.62 -0.80
N TYR A 47 -2.86 -13.61 -1.62
CA TYR A 47 -2.11 -12.40 -1.91
C TYR A 47 -1.46 -12.48 -3.28
N GLU A 48 -1.12 -11.31 -3.81
CA GLU A 48 -0.21 -11.16 -4.94
C GLU A 48 0.93 -10.27 -4.48
N ARG A 49 2.16 -10.72 -4.68
CA ARG A 49 3.36 -9.91 -4.37
C ARG A 49 3.79 -9.13 -5.60
N GLU A 50 4.28 -7.91 -5.40
CA GLU A 50 4.67 -7.01 -6.49
C GLU A 50 3.55 -6.87 -7.52
N LYS A 51 2.35 -6.56 -7.01
CA LYS A 51 1.16 -6.43 -7.85
C LYS A 51 1.27 -5.20 -8.73
N HIS A 52 1.35 -5.41 -10.04
CA HIS A 52 1.39 -4.33 -11.01
C HIS A 52 0.10 -3.51 -10.99
N ILE A 53 0.25 -2.19 -10.93
CA ILE A 53 -0.85 -1.24 -10.98
C ILE A 53 -0.90 -0.65 -12.37
N GLU A 54 -1.94 -0.97 -13.12
CA GLU A 54 -2.14 -0.47 -14.46
C GLU A 54 -2.70 0.95 -14.43
N LEU A 55 -2.02 1.87 -15.11
CA LEU A 55 -2.45 3.24 -15.23
C LEU A 55 -2.99 3.48 -16.64
N VAL A 56 -4.28 3.81 -16.73
CA VAL A 56 -4.93 4.16 -17.99
C VAL A 56 -5.37 5.62 -17.95
N TYR A 57 -4.98 6.38 -18.97
CA TYR A 57 -5.33 7.79 -19.09
C TYR A 57 -5.96 8.04 -20.45
N HIS A 58 -7.18 8.55 -20.45
CA HIS A 58 -7.97 8.76 -21.67
C HIS A 58 -8.02 7.52 -22.57
N GLY A 59 -8.21 6.33 -21.98
CA GLY A 59 -8.27 5.06 -22.69
C GLY A 59 -6.93 4.50 -23.13
N ILE A 60 -5.85 5.20 -22.87
CA ILE A 60 -4.48 4.79 -23.26
C ILE A 60 -3.74 4.27 -22.04
N LYS A 61 -3.22 3.05 -22.14
CA LYS A 61 -2.37 2.47 -21.13
C LYS A 61 -1.03 3.20 -21.12
N LEU A 62 -0.68 3.77 -19.97
CA LEU A 62 0.62 4.42 -19.80
C LEU A 62 1.67 3.39 -19.40
N GLU A 63 2.84 3.48 -20.04
CA GLU A 63 3.93 2.55 -19.77
C GLU A 63 4.76 3.01 -18.57
N HIS A 64 4.19 2.85 -17.38
CA HIS A 64 4.87 3.11 -16.12
C HIS A 64 4.69 1.92 -15.20
N ASP A 65 5.75 1.54 -14.52
CA ASP A 65 5.75 0.40 -13.62
C ASP A 65 5.50 0.86 -12.19
N PHE A 66 4.23 0.80 -11.78
CA PHE A 66 3.83 1.00 -10.40
C PHE A 66 3.39 -0.34 -9.81
N PHE A 67 3.80 -0.61 -8.58
CA PHE A 67 3.50 -1.87 -7.91
C PHE A 67 3.13 -1.63 -6.47
N TYR A 68 2.11 -2.36 -5.98
CA TYR A 68 2.01 -2.61 -4.56
C TYR A 68 3.04 -3.67 -4.18
N ASP A 69 3.65 -3.56 -3.01
CA ASP A 69 4.49 -4.65 -2.49
C ASP A 69 3.67 -5.92 -2.34
N PHE A 70 2.45 -5.78 -1.79
CA PHE A 70 1.46 -6.85 -1.72
C PHE A 70 0.07 -6.30 -1.97
N LEU A 71 -0.73 -7.07 -2.69
CA LEU A 71 -2.18 -6.89 -2.73
C LEU A 71 -2.79 -8.10 -2.04
N ILE A 72 -3.45 -7.87 -0.91
CA ILE A 72 -3.97 -8.93 -0.06
C ILE A 72 -5.47 -9.07 -0.24
N ASP A 73 -5.89 -10.31 -0.47
CA ASP A 73 -7.28 -10.71 -0.64
C ASP A 73 -7.98 -9.88 -1.73
N ASP A 74 -7.21 -9.47 -2.73
CA ASP A 74 -7.67 -8.63 -3.86
C ASP A 74 -8.32 -7.29 -3.40
N LYS A 75 -8.04 -6.85 -2.19
CA LYS A 75 -8.71 -5.70 -1.56
C LYS A 75 -7.77 -4.67 -0.95
N ILE A 76 -6.68 -5.10 -0.33
CA ILE A 76 -5.84 -4.25 0.51
C ILE A 76 -4.45 -4.15 -0.09
N GLY A 77 -4.09 -2.93 -0.50
CA GLY A 77 -2.74 -2.64 -0.97
C GLY A 77 -1.81 -2.43 0.23
N VAL A 78 -0.67 -3.11 0.25
CA VAL A 78 0.30 -3.01 1.34
C VAL A 78 1.64 -2.55 0.80
N GLU A 79 2.21 -1.55 1.46
CA GLU A 79 3.55 -1.03 1.20
C GLU A 79 4.41 -1.24 2.43
N ILE A 80 5.56 -1.90 2.25
CA ILE A 80 6.52 -2.19 3.32
C ILE A 80 7.72 -1.29 3.18
N LYS A 81 8.10 -0.65 4.27
CA LYS A 81 9.28 0.22 4.36
C LYS A 81 10.16 -0.24 5.52
N ALA A 82 11.45 0.08 5.43
CA ALA A 82 12.42 -0.13 6.50
C ALA A 82 13.31 1.12 6.59
N VAL A 83 12.71 2.22 7.02
CA VAL A 83 13.32 3.55 7.05
C VAL A 83 13.27 4.13 8.46
N THR A 84 14.11 5.13 8.72
CA THR A 84 14.10 5.83 10.01
C THR A 84 12.80 6.57 10.26
N ASP A 85 12.29 7.25 9.21
CA ASP A 85 11.06 8.01 9.30
C ASP A 85 10.20 7.79 8.05
N LEU A 86 8.89 7.61 8.23
CA LEU A 86 7.94 7.64 7.13
C LEU A 86 7.73 9.10 6.72
N THR A 87 8.18 9.45 5.52
CA THR A 87 8.00 10.79 4.96
C THR A 87 6.68 10.92 4.22
N GLY A 88 6.29 12.17 3.93
CA GLY A 88 5.10 12.44 3.14
C GLY A 88 5.13 11.84 1.73
N GLU A 89 6.32 11.57 1.19
CA GLU A 89 6.46 10.94 -0.11
C GLU A 89 5.90 9.51 -0.12
N PHE A 90 6.14 8.74 0.94
CA PHE A 90 5.63 7.37 1.06
C PHE A 90 4.10 7.37 1.21
N GLU A 91 3.56 8.31 1.97
CA GLU A 91 2.11 8.49 2.10
C GLU A 91 1.48 8.86 0.75
N ALA A 92 2.06 9.84 0.07
CA ALA A 92 1.57 10.28 -1.24
C ALA A 92 1.56 9.12 -2.23
N GLN A 93 2.59 8.29 -2.22
CA GLN A 93 2.70 7.15 -3.11
C GLN A 93 1.54 6.16 -2.92
N ILE A 94 1.28 5.73 -1.70
CA ILE A 94 0.20 4.75 -1.45
C ILE A 94 -1.17 5.34 -1.75
N ILE A 95 -1.39 6.61 -1.40
CA ILE A 95 -2.64 7.31 -1.70
C ILE A 95 -2.86 7.37 -3.21
N ASN A 96 -1.83 7.69 -3.97
CA ASN A 96 -1.91 7.74 -5.44
C ASN A 96 -2.19 6.35 -6.04
N TYR A 97 -1.53 5.31 -5.54
CA TYR A 97 -1.75 3.95 -6.00
C TYR A 97 -3.19 3.50 -5.75
N LEU A 98 -3.74 3.82 -4.59
CA LEU A 98 -5.14 3.51 -4.27
C LEU A 98 -6.11 4.20 -5.23
N HIS A 99 -5.85 5.47 -5.57
CA HIS A 99 -6.69 6.21 -6.51
C HIS A 99 -6.65 5.61 -7.91
N VAL A 100 -5.47 5.22 -8.36
CA VAL A 100 -5.29 4.66 -9.71
C VAL A 100 -5.89 3.26 -9.81
N SER A 101 -5.67 2.42 -8.81
CA SER A 101 -6.11 1.04 -8.79
C SER A 101 -7.56 0.86 -8.36
N ASN A 102 -8.15 1.88 -7.76
CA ASN A 102 -9.51 1.86 -7.23
C ASN A 102 -9.72 0.85 -6.08
N HIS A 103 -8.67 0.49 -5.36
CA HIS A 103 -8.79 -0.30 -4.14
C HIS A 103 -9.24 0.58 -2.96
N LYS A 104 -9.98 0.01 -2.03
CA LYS A 104 -10.61 0.76 -0.93
C LYS A 104 -9.70 1.06 0.24
N LEU A 105 -8.65 0.27 0.44
CA LEU A 105 -7.83 0.37 1.64
C LEU A 105 -6.36 0.09 1.33
N GLY A 106 -5.50 0.89 1.92
CA GLY A 106 -4.06 0.68 1.89
C GLY A 106 -3.45 0.66 3.28
N LEU A 107 -2.38 -0.07 3.44
CA LEU A 107 -1.58 -0.13 4.65
C LEU A 107 -0.13 0.21 4.31
N LEU A 108 0.39 1.21 4.98
CA LEU A 108 1.81 1.55 4.96
C LEU A 108 2.42 1.10 6.28
N VAL A 109 3.42 0.21 6.21
CA VAL A 109 4.08 -0.37 7.38
C VAL A 109 5.57 -0.09 7.32
N ASN A 110 6.13 0.41 8.42
CA ASN A 110 7.56 0.66 8.52
C ASN A 110 8.18 -0.19 9.63
N PHE A 111 9.12 -1.04 9.25
CA PHE A 111 9.87 -1.92 10.14
C PHE A 111 11.19 -1.29 10.61
N GLY A 112 11.51 -0.08 10.17
CA GLY A 112 12.82 0.54 10.40
C GLY A 112 13.01 1.16 11.78
N GLN A 113 11.98 1.16 12.63
CA GLN A 113 12.03 1.71 13.96
C GLN A 113 11.90 0.63 15.03
N THR A 114 12.24 0.96 16.28
CA THR A 114 12.14 0.03 17.40
C THR A 114 10.72 -0.41 17.71
N SER A 115 9.73 0.43 17.37
CA SER A 115 8.31 0.09 17.40
C SER A 115 7.77 0.07 15.98
N LEU A 116 6.86 -0.85 15.70
CA LEU A 116 6.23 -0.91 14.38
C LEU A 116 5.43 0.36 14.14
N GLU A 117 5.75 1.06 13.06
CA GLU A 117 5.00 2.22 12.60
C GLU A 117 4.09 1.77 11.47
N TYR A 118 2.82 2.14 11.54
CA TYR A 118 1.86 1.76 10.49
C TYR A 118 0.78 2.83 10.35
N ARG A 119 0.25 2.94 9.13
CA ARG A 119 -0.85 3.87 8.83
C ARG A 119 -1.81 3.24 7.85
N TRP A 120 -3.09 3.40 8.12
CA TRP A 120 -4.17 2.98 7.24
C TRP A 120 -4.64 4.14 6.37
N TYR A 121 -4.87 3.85 5.09
CA TYR A 121 -5.36 4.84 4.13
C TYR A 121 -6.63 4.33 3.47
N PRO A 122 -7.82 4.80 3.91
CA PRO A 122 -9.05 4.49 3.20
C PRO A 122 -9.11 5.30 1.91
N ASN A 123 -9.58 4.67 0.85
CA ASN A 123 -9.79 5.33 -0.42
C ASN A 123 -11.28 5.65 -0.57
N ASP A 124 -11.67 6.84 -0.18
CA ASP A 124 -13.04 7.33 -0.25
C ASP A 124 -13.51 7.65 -1.67
N ARG A 125 -12.62 7.52 -2.66
CA ARG A 125 -12.91 7.77 -4.08
C ARG A 125 -13.20 6.51 -4.88
N HIS A 126 -13.16 5.36 -4.25
CA HIS A 126 -13.26 4.09 -4.93
C HIS A 126 -14.58 3.90 -5.72
N TYR A 127 -15.66 4.55 -5.32
CA TYR A 127 -16.96 4.47 -5.99
C TYR A 127 -17.24 5.64 -6.95
N ARG A 128 -16.26 6.48 -7.21
CA ARG A 128 -16.41 7.61 -8.14
C ARG A 128 -16.51 7.13 -9.59
N THR A 129 -17.13 7.95 -10.41
CA THR A 129 -17.22 7.67 -11.84
C THR A 129 -15.83 7.74 -12.49
N THR A 130 -15.72 7.12 -13.67
CA THR A 130 -14.47 7.18 -14.44
C THR A 130 -14.01 8.61 -14.69
N ALA A 131 -14.96 9.54 -14.96
CA ALA A 131 -14.63 10.95 -15.16
C ALA A 131 -14.06 11.60 -13.91
N GLU A 132 -14.64 11.31 -12.74
CA GLU A 132 -14.16 11.84 -11.46
C GLU A 132 -12.77 11.29 -11.12
N ILE A 133 -12.51 10.01 -11.38
CA ILE A 133 -11.19 9.39 -11.18
C ILE A 133 -10.16 10.05 -12.09
N LYS A 134 -10.49 10.26 -13.38
CA LYS A 134 -9.60 10.95 -14.33
C LYS A 134 -9.27 12.36 -13.86
N ASN A 135 -10.23 13.12 -13.39
CA ASN A 135 -10.01 14.47 -12.88
C ASN A 135 -9.11 14.46 -11.65
N SER A 136 -9.29 13.49 -10.76
CA SER A 136 -8.42 13.31 -9.58
C SER A 136 -6.97 13.06 -9.97
N LEU A 137 -6.72 12.22 -10.96
CA LEU A 137 -5.37 11.95 -11.47
C LEU A 137 -4.72 13.20 -12.05
N ILE A 138 -5.47 14.01 -12.82
CA ILE A 138 -4.98 15.27 -13.39
C ILE A 138 -4.57 16.24 -12.28
N ILE A 139 -5.40 16.42 -11.28
CA ILE A 139 -5.13 17.31 -10.14
C ILE A 139 -3.89 16.85 -9.39
N ARG A 140 -3.74 15.55 -9.14
CA ARG A 140 -2.57 15.00 -8.45
C ARG A 140 -1.28 15.16 -9.25
N ALA A 141 -1.33 14.95 -10.55
CA ALA A 141 -0.19 15.17 -11.43
C ALA A 141 0.27 16.64 -11.37
N LYS A 142 -0.65 17.59 -11.36
CA LYS A 142 -0.33 19.02 -11.22
C LYS A 142 0.27 19.34 -9.86
N LEU A 143 -0.24 18.77 -8.78
CA LEU A 143 0.30 18.97 -7.43
C LEU A 143 1.70 18.39 -7.29
N SER A 144 1.96 17.21 -7.86
CA SER A 144 3.29 16.61 -7.88
C SER A 144 4.31 17.50 -8.60
N SER A 145 3.96 18.06 -9.76
CA SER A 145 4.87 18.93 -10.51
C SER A 145 5.14 20.25 -9.80
N THR A 146 4.24 20.74 -8.96
CA THR A 146 4.45 21.97 -8.18
C THR A 146 5.23 21.75 -6.89
N ARG A 147 5.38 20.52 -6.44
CA ARG A 147 6.16 20.17 -5.23
C ARG A 147 7.64 19.88 -5.53
N LEU A 148 7.98 19.80 -6.78
CA LEU A 148 9.35 19.66 -7.21
C LEU A 148 10.02 21.02 -7.34
#